data_f4e2d1895fa3829e3054e8f290135e62
#
_entry.id   f4e2d1895fa3829e3054e8f290135e62
#
_cell.length_a   1.000
_cell.length_b   1.000
_cell.length_c   1.000
_cell.angle_alpha   90.00
_cell.angle_beta   90.00
_cell.angle_gamma   90.00
#
_symmetry.space_group_name_H-M   'P 1'
#
loop_
_entity.id
_entity.type
_entity.pdbx_description
1 polymer ?
#
loop_
_entity_poly.entity_id
_entity_poly.type
_entity_poly.pdbx_seq_one_letter_code
_entity_poly.pdbx_strand_id
1 'polypeptide(L)'
;MSEVENQELDLNGEMLARREKLAKLREQGNPFPNTFRRDAYAEKLHAQYDEVEGEALKEQDIQVKVAGRIMLKRVMGKASFFTIQDVSGQIQLYVARDNLAEGVYADKVSMWDLGDIVGVAGTLFKTKTGELTVRCSEVELLTKSLRPLPNKVQGLTDQETRYRQRYLDLISNEESRRTFMIRSKVVSGIRQFFLEKDFIEVETPMLQVIPGGAAAKPFITHHNALDVDMYLRIAPELYLKRLVVGGFERVFELNRNFRNEGVSVRHNPEFTMIEYYQAYADYHDLMDNTEELLRKLAIDILGTTTVPYGEYEFDFGKPFERITMHDAIVKYGNGITREDLDSFEKSVEIAKGLGIEIQKSWGLGSVVNAIFEEVAEHQLIQPTFLMAHPAEISPLARRNDENPEVTDRFELFIGGREIGNGFSELNDAEDQAERFDAQVAAKDAGDDEAMFKDEDFVVALEHGLPPTAGEGLGIDRLAMIFANAPSIRDVILFPAMRQEIS
;
A
#
# COMPACT_ATOMS: atom_id res chain seq x y z
N MET A 1 -22.76 -2.30 -38.41
CA MET A 1 -22.23 -1.67 -37.21
C MET A 1 -21.75 -2.77 -36.27
N SER A 2 -20.53 -2.65 -35.76
CA SER A 2 -19.99 -3.59 -34.78
C SER A 2 -20.70 -3.45 -33.41
N GLU A 3 -20.63 -4.46 -32.56
CA GLU A 3 -21.19 -4.37 -31.20
C GLU A 3 -20.59 -3.17 -30.43
N VAL A 4 -19.33 -2.83 -30.68
CA VAL A 4 -18.63 -1.67 -30.09
C VAL A 4 -19.24 -0.35 -30.58
N GLU A 5 -19.50 -0.19 -31.87
CA GLU A 5 -20.16 1.02 -32.42
C GLU A 5 -21.57 1.23 -31.87
N ASN A 6 -22.31 0.13 -31.66
CA ASN A 6 -23.63 0.18 -31.03
C ASN A 6 -23.54 0.58 -29.56
N GLN A 7 -22.57 0.09 -28.80
CA GLN A 7 -22.34 0.48 -27.40
C GLN A 7 -21.93 1.94 -27.26
N GLU A 8 -21.06 2.47 -28.13
CA GLU A 8 -20.66 3.89 -28.12
C GLU A 8 -21.84 4.80 -28.47
N LEU A 9 -22.68 4.44 -29.45
CA LEU A 9 -23.88 5.20 -29.81
C LEU A 9 -24.91 5.22 -28.67
N ASP A 10 -25.10 4.11 -27.98
CA ASP A 10 -26.02 4.00 -26.83
C ASP A 10 -25.50 4.80 -25.63
N LEU A 11 -24.20 4.71 -25.34
CA LEU A 11 -23.53 5.53 -24.31
C LEU A 11 -23.68 7.02 -24.56
N ASN A 12 -23.46 7.49 -25.79
CA ASN A 12 -23.61 8.89 -26.18
C ASN A 12 -25.07 9.35 -26.03
N GLY A 13 -26.04 8.52 -26.41
CA GLY A 13 -27.47 8.80 -26.24
C GLY A 13 -27.86 8.96 -24.76
N GLU A 14 -27.38 8.06 -23.90
CA GLU A 14 -27.64 8.13 -22.47
C GLU A 14 -27.00 9.39 -21.81
N MET A 15 -25.77 9.71 -22.20
CA MET A 15 -25.06 10.92 -21.71
C MET A 15 -25.81 12.19 -22.13
N LEU A 16 -26.34 12.24 -23.35
CA LEU A 16 -27.13 13.37 -23.85
C LEU A 16 -28.43 13.54 -23.02
N ALA A 17 -29.16 12.45 -22.84
CA ALA A 17 -30.41 12.46 -22.04
C ALA A 17 -30.16 12.93 -20.60
N ARG A 18 -29.04 12.55 -19.98
CA ARG A 18 -28.65 13.01 -18.63
C ARG A 18 -28.34 14.51 -18.60
N ARG A 19 -27.71 15.05 -19.67
CA ARG A 19 -27.44 16.49 -19.82
C ARG A 19 -28.72 17.29 -20.01
N GLU A 20 -29.70 16.76 -20.75
CA GLU A 20 -31.02 17.38 -20.90
C GLU A 20 -31.77 17.43 -19.56
N LYS A 21 -31.74 16.34 -18.77
CA LYS A 21 -32.29 16.34 -17.40
C LYS A 21 -31.61 17.38 -16.51
N LEU A 22 -30.28 17.50 -16.59
CA LEU A 22 -29.52 18.51 -15.85
C LEU A 22 -29.95 19.93 -16.24
N ALA A 23 -30.14 20.20 -17.54
CA ALA A 23 -30.61 21.51 -18.01
C ALA A 23 -31.98 21.87 -17.39
N LYS A 24 -32.94 20.93 -17.39
CA LYS A 24 -34.24 21.11 -16.75
C LYS A 24 -34.13 21.35 -15.24
N LEU A 25 -33.23 20.65 -14.56
CA LEU A 25 -33.01 20.84 -13.12
C LEU A 25 -32.43 22.23 -12.82
N ARG A 26 -31.58 22.78 -13.69
CA ARG A 26 -31.03 24.14 -13.58
C ARG A 26 -32.11 25.23 -13.72
N GLU A 27 -33.13 24.99 -14.51
CA GLU A 27 -34.28 25.89 -14.61
C GLU A 27 -35.09 25.96 -13.32
N GLN A 28 -35.05 24.89 -12.50
CA GLN A 28 -35.74 24.80 -11.22
C GLN A 28 -34.90 25.33 -10.03
N GLY A 29 -33.60 25.58 -10.24
CA GLY A 29 -32.69 26.07 -9.21
C GLY A 29 -31.27 25.48 -9.31
N ASN A 30 -30.56 25.45 -8.19
CA ASN A 30 -29.22 24.87 -8.12
C ASN A 30 -29.28 23.33 -8.04
N PRO A 31 -28.83 22.57 -9.07
CA PRO A 31 -28.84 21.12 -9.06
C PRO A 31 -27.66 20.51 -8.33
N PHE A 32 -26.78 21.33 -7.74
CA PHE A 32 -25.56 20.91 -6.98
C PHE A 32 -25.54 21.63 -5.62
N PRO A 33 -26.57 21.43 -4.75
CA PRO A 33 -26.58 22.06 -3.44
C PRO A 33 -25.48 21.47 -2.54
N ASN A 34 -24.96 22.31 -1.64
CA ASN A 34 -23.94 21.91 -0.66
C ASN A 34 -24.39 22.06 0.80
N THR A 35 -25.69 22.23 1.02
CA THR A 35 -26.29 22.48 2.34
C THR A 35 -26.72 21.22 3.06
N PHE A 36 -26.88 20.09 2.35
CA PHE A 36 -27.29 18.83 2.96
C PHE A 36 -26.24 18.31 3.96
N ARG A 37 -26.72 17.88 5.13
CA ARG A 37 -25.86 17.24 6.15
C ARG A 37 -26.49 15.92 6.56
N ARG A 38 -25.79 14.81 6.32
CA ARG A 38 -26.16 13.48 6.83
C ARG A 38 -25.80 13.35 8.30
N ASP A 39 -26.56 12.59 9.04
CA ASP A 39 -26.33 12.24 10.44
C ASP A 39 -26.10 10.74 10.67
N ALA A 40 -26.31 9.92 9.63
CA ALA A 40 -26.20 8.48 9.71
C ALA A 40 -25.43 7.88 8.52
N TYR A 41 -24.88 6.69 8.74
CA TYR A 41 -24.14 5.87 7.78
C TYR A 41 -24.80 4.49 7.66
N ALA A 42 -24.77 3.90 6.44
CA ALA A 42 -25.42 2.64 6.14
C ALA A 42 -25.01 1.50 7.10
N GLU A 43 -23.70 1.26 7.25
CA GLU A 43 -23.18 0.19 8.12
C GLU A 43 -23.64 0.34 9.58
N LYS A 44 -23.60 1.55 10.12
CA LYS A 44 -24.03 1.82 11.50
C LYS A 44 -25.51 1.56 11.70
N LEU A 45 -26.33 1.92 10.69
CA LEU A 45 -27.77 1.66 10.74
C LEU A 45 -28.04 0.15 10.67
N HIS A 46 -27.38 -0.59 9.81
CA HIS A 46 -27.49 -2.03 9.73
C HIS A 46 -27.01 -2.70 11.03
N ALA A 47 -25.84 -2.35 11.54
CA ALA A 47 -25.31 -2.89 12.78
C ALA A 47 -26.23 -2.67 14.00
N GLN A 48 -26.97 -1.55 14.01
CA GLN A 48 -27.83 -1.18 15.12
C GLN A 48 -29.26 -1.73 15.01
N TYR A 49 -29.79 -1.89 13.79
CA TYR A 49 -31.21 -2.13 13.57
C TYR A 49 -31.55 -3.39 12.78
N ASP A 50 -30.61 -4.13 12.20
CA ASP A 50 -30.92 -5.34 11.43
C ASP A 50 -31.54 -6.45 12.27
N GLU A 51 -31.19 -6.53 13.56
CA GLU A 51 -31.78 -7.52 14.47
C GLU A 51 -33.07 -7.02 15.15
N VAL A 52 -33.46 -5.74 14.96
CA VAL A 52 -34.67 -5.18 15.57
C VAL A 52 -35.87 -5.59 14.76
N GLU A 53 -36.92 -6.13 15.42
CA GLU A 53 -38.18 -6.50 14.79
C GLU A 53 -38.88 -5.30 14.14
N GLY A 54 -39.52 -5.49 12.96
CA GLY A 54 -40.08 -4.42 12.17
C GLY A 54 -41.14 -3.58 12.88
N GLU A 55 -41.98 -4.17 13.72
CA GLU A 55 -42.98 -3.44 14.51
C GLU A 55 -42.32 -2.63 15.64
N ALA A 56 -41.32 -3.19 16.31
CA ALA A 56 -40.54 -2.47 17.33
C ALA A 56 -39.77 -1.28 16.74
N LEU A 57 -39.22 -1.45 15.54
CA LEU A 57 -38.53 -0.37 14.83
C LEU A 57 -39.53 0.76 14.44
N LYS A 58 -40.73 0.38 14.04
CA LYS A 58 -41.79 1.34 13.68
C LYS A 58 -42.27 2.16 14.89
N GLU A 59 -42.37 1.54 16.09
CA GLU A 59 -42.71 2.23 17.32
C GLU A 59 -41.66 3.23 17.77
N GLN A 60 -40.39 2.96 17.50
CA GLN A 60 -39.26 3.85 17.84
C GLN A 60 -39.21 5.13 16.99
N ASP A 61 -39.83 5.16 15.81
CA ASP A 61 -39.88 6.30 14.87
C ASP A 61 -38.53 6.96 14.62
N ILE A 62 -37.51 6.12 14.29
CA ILE A 62 -36.14 6.56 14.12
C ILE A 62 -35.98 7.42 12.87
N GLN A 63 -35.75 8.72 13.07
CA GLN A 63 -35.50 9.69 12.01
C GLN A 63 -34.03 9.72 11.64
N VAL A 64 -33.72 9.67 10.33
CA VAL A 64 -32.34 9.67 9.82
C VAL A 64 -32.20 10.56 8.59
N LYS A 65 -31.01 11.12 8.42
CA LYS A 65 -30.56 11.78 7.19
C LYS A 65 -29.38 11.00 6.61
N VAL A 66 -29.59 10.39 5.45
CA VAL A 66 -28.58 9.61 4.73
C VAL A 66 -28.29 10.22 3.36
N ALA A 67 -27.07 10.04 2.87
CA ALA A 67 -26.69 10.47 1.54
C ALA A 67 -25.74 9.44 0.91
N GLY A 68 -25.91 9.22 -0.38
CA GLY A 68 -25.08 8.26 -1.11
C GLY A 68 -25.35 8.26 -2.61
N ARG A 69 -24.60 7.44 -3.32
CA ARG A 69 -24.73 7.24 -4.77
C ARG A 69 -25.80 6.20 -5.05
N ILE A 70 -26.71 6.49 -5.98
CA ILE A 70 -27.74 5.55 -6.42
C ILE A 70 -27.08 4.39 -7.19
N MET A 71 -27.17 3.20 -6.63
CA MET A 71 -26.64 1.96 -7.22
C MET A 71 -27.72 1.07 -7.83
N LEU A 72 -28.96 1.17 -7.34
CA LEU A 72 -30.14 0.47 -7.88
C LEU A 72 -31.35 1.39 -7.90
N LYS A 73 -32.22 1.20 -8.91
CA LYS A 73 -33.48 1.92 -9.05
C LYS A 73 -34.55 0.93 -9.53
N ARG A 74 -35.65 0.83 -8.78
CA ARG A 74 -36.83 0.05 -9.16
C ARG A 74 -38.06 0.93 -9.02
N VAL A 75 -38.79 1.14 -10.12
CA VAL A 75 -40.02 1.94 -10.13
C VAL A 75 -41.23 0.99 -10.02
N MET A 76 -42.11 1.22 -9.06
CA MET A 76 -43.30 0.40 -8.79
C MET A 76 -44.54 1.30 -8.67
N GLY A 77 -45.11 1.66 -9.82
CA GLY A 77 -46.31 2.51 -9.87
C GLY A 77 -46.07 3.90 -9.26
N LYS A 78 -46.65 4.19 -8.07
CA LYS A 78 -46.55 5.46 -7.38
C LYS A 78 -45.34 5.60 -6.45
N ALA A 79 -44.52 4.57 -6.34
CA ALA A 79 -43.35 4.53 -5.48
C ALA A 79 -42.13 4.00 -6.20
N SER A 80 -40.97 4.30 -5.69
CA SER A 80 -39.69 3.75 -6.15
C SER A 80 -38.85 3.29 -4.98
N PHE A 81 -38.13 2.21 -5.20
CA PHE A 81 -37.03 1.75 -4.35
C PHE A 81 -35.70 2.15 -4.99
N PHE A 82 -34.84 2.74 -4.20
CA PHE A 82 -33.45 3.01 -4.56
C PHE A 82 -32.53 2.32 -3.55
N THR A 83 -31.40 1.83 -4.01
CA THR A 83 -30.29 1.47 -3.11
C THR A 83 -29.22 2.52 -3.28
N ILE A 84 -28.89 3.22 -2.21
CA ILE A 84 -27.76 4.15 -2.20
C ILE A 84 -26.56 3.54 -1.50
N GLN A 85 -25.36 3.94 -1.95
CA GLN A 85 -24.10 3.53 -1.39
C GLN A 85 -23.36 4.73 -0.82
N ASP A 86 -22.95 4.63 0.43
CA ASP A 86 -22.03 5.56 1.06
C ASP A 86 -20.63 4.94 1.24
N VAL A 87 -19.76 5.54 2.06
CA VAL A 87 -18.42 5.04 2.35
C VAL A 87 -18.44 3.71 3.11
N SER A 88 -19.48 3.44 3.88
CA SER A 88 -19.59 2.31 4.81
C SER A 88 -20.35 1.12 4.21
N GLY A 89 -21.29 1.36 3.29
CA GLY A 89 -22.12 0.29 2.75
C GLY A 89 -23.29 0.82 1.94
N GLN A 90 -24.34 0.00 1.83
CA GLN A 90 -25.55 0.32 1.06
C GLN A 90 -26.76 0.31 1.99
N ILE A 91 -27.75 1.19 1.69
CA ILE A 91 -29.05 1.21 2.36
C ILE A 91 -30.15 1.44 1.35
N GLN A 92 -31.30 0.82 1.58
CA GLN A 92 -32.47 0.96 0.73
C GLN A 92 -33.29 2.21 1.09
N LEU A 93 -33.79 2.90 0.08
CA LEU A 93 -34.70 4.01 0.19
C LEU A 93 -36.08 3.63 -0.39
N TYR A 94 -37.12 3.99 0.28
CA TYR A 94 -38.50 3.93 -0.21
C TYR A 94 -39.02 5.35 -0.44
N VAL A 95 -39.23 5.72 -1.70
CA VAL A 95 -39.68 7.05 -2.14
C VAL A 95 -41.04 6.91 -2.77
N ALA A 96 -42.09 7.31 -2.05
CA ALA A 96 -43.45 7.28 -2.51
C ALA A 96 -43.98 8.71 -2.74
N ARG A 97 -44.84 8.91 -3.76
CA ARG A 97 -45.44 10.21 -4.07
C ARG A 97 -46.19 10.76 -2.88
N ASP A 98 -46.93 9.90 -2.19
CA ASP A 98 -47.79 10.28 -1.08
C ASP A 98 -47.04 10.68 0.20
N ASN A 99 -45.72 10.39 0.26
CA ASN A 99 -44.85 10.74 1.39
C ASN A 99 -44.06 12.05 1.16
N LEU A 100 -44.14 12.61 -0.05
CA LEU A 100 -43.42 13.82 -0.44
C LEU A 100 -44.37 14.99 -0.66
N ALA A 101 -43.85 16.20 -0.62
CA ALA A 101 -44.61 17.37 -1.03
C ALA A 101 -45.11 17.24 -2.49
N GLU A 102 -46.25 17.88 -2.80
CA GLU A 102 -46.86 17.81 -4.12
C GLU A 102 -45.86 18.23 -5.22
N GLY A 103 -45.79 17.48 -6.33
CA GLY A 103 -44.89 17.74 -7.46
C GLY A 103 -43.48 17.20 -7.29
N VAL A 104 -42.92 17.07 -6.09
CA VAL A 104 -41.53 16.71 -5.86
C VAL A 104 -41.12 15.38 -6.53
N TYR A 105 -41.96 14.37 -6.48
CA TYR A 105 -41.68 13.09 -7.12
C TYR A 105 -41.59 13.24 -8.65
N ALA A 106 -42.52 13.95 -9.27
CA ALA A 106 -42.58 14.15 -10.71
C ALA A 106 -41.44 15.04 -11.21
N ASP A 107 -41.16 16.11 -10.50
CA ASP A 107 -40.22 17.15 -10.94
C ASP A 107 -38.77 16.85 -10.61
N LYS A 108 -38.50 16.06 -9.55
CA LYS A 108 -37.15 15.77 -9.08
C LYS A 108 -36.81 14.27 -9.15
N VAL A 109 -37.59 13.42 -8.46
CA VAL A 109 -37.25 11.99 -8.31
C VAL A 109 -37.28 11.24 -9.66
N SER A 110 -38.21 11.63 -10.55
CA SER A 110 -38.29 11.02 -11.89
C SER A 110 -37.05 11.24 -12.74
N MET A 111 -36.29 12.33 -12.47
CA MET A 111 -35.07 12.69 -13.18
C MET A 111 -33.82 11.99 -12.64
N TRP A 112 -33.94 11.27 -11.53
CA TRP A 112 -32.81 10.54 -10.94
C TRP A 112 -32.40 9.35 -11.81
N ASP A 113 -31.11 9.22 -12.00
CA ASP A 113 -30.49 8.09 -12.73
C ASP A 113 -29.51 7.32 -11.84
N LEU A 114 -29.14 6.13 -12.26
CA LEU A 114 -28.06 5.37 -11.63
C LEU A 114 -26.76 6.20 -11.65
N GLY A 115 -26.08 6.24 -10.53
CA GLY A 115 -24.85 7.04 -10.36
C GLY A 115 -25.08 8.43 -9.79
N ASP A 116 -26.31 8.97 -9.78
CA ASP A 116 -26.61 10.23 -9.12
C ASP A 116 -26.32 10.13 -7.60
N ILE A 117 -25.94 11.24 -7.00
CA ILE A 117 -25.75 11.35 -5.55
C ILE A 117 -26.95 12.08 -4.98
N VAL A 118 -27.60 11.48 -4.00
CA VAL A 118 -28.80 12.00 -3.38
C VAL A 118 -28.66 12.06 -1.86
N GLY A 119 -29.37 13.01 -1.25
CA GLY A 119 -29.60 13.11 0.17
C GLY A 119 -31.09 12.94 0.47
N VAL A 120 -31.43 12.22 1.52
CA VAL A 120 -32.80 12.00 1.95
C VAL A 120 -32.93 12.09 3.45
N ALA A 121 -34.08 12.56 3.92
CA ALA A 121 -34.48 12.43 5.30
C ALA A 121 -35.75 11.58 5.38
N GLY A 122 -35.87 10.79 6.45
CA GLY A 122 -37.01 9.94 6.64
C GLY A 122 -36.90 9.00 7.82
N THR A 123 -37.89 8.12 7.94
CA THR A 123 -38.00 7.18 9.06
C THR A 123 -37.52 5.80 8.66
N LEU A 124 -36.77 5.14 9.53
CA LEU A 124 -36.36 3.74 9.35
C LEU A 124 -37.56 2.81 9.50
N PHE A 125 -37.63 1.80 8.63
CA PHE A 125 -38.59 0.72 8.74
C PHE A 125 -38.03 -0.54 8.07
N LYS A 126 -38.63 -1.71 8.34
CA LYS A 126 -38.34 -2.94 7.60
C LYS A 126 -39.43 -3.23 6.57
N THR A 127 -39.02 -3.62 5.37
CA THR A 127 -39.96 -4.11 4.35
C THR A 127 -40.55 -5.46 4.75
N LYS A 128 -41.54 -5.95 4.00
CA LYS A 128 -42.13 -7.28 4.21
C LYS A 128 -41.11 -8.41 4.09
N THR A 129 -40.01 -8.18 3.39
CA THR A 129 -38.91 -9.13 3.23
C THR A 129 -37.80 -8.96 4.27
N GLY A 130 -37.97 -8.06 5.24
CA GLY A 130 -37.00 -7.81 6.30
C GLY A 130 -35.91 -6.79 5.98
N GLU A 131 -35.90 -6.19 4.79
CA GLU A 131 -34.88 -5.22 4.38
C GLU A 131 -35.00 -3.89 5.14
N LEU A 132 -33.90 -3.45 5.77
CA LEU A 132 -33.83 -2.16 6.44
C LEU A 132 -33.88 -1.03 5.41
N THR A 133 -34.84 -0.13 5.56
CA THR A 133 -35.20 0.85 4.53
C THR A 133 -35.53 2.20 5.16
N VAL A 134 -35.13 3.29 4.50
CA VAL A 134 -35.53 4.65 4.85
C VAL A 134 -36.79 5.01 4.08
N ARG A 135 -37.91 5.25 4.78
CA ARG A 135 -39.13 5.85 4.21
C ARG A 135 -38.91 7.34 4.08
N CYS A 136 -38.65 7.81 2.88
CA CYS A 136 -38.29 9.19 2.63
C CYS A 136 -39.46 10.14 2.76
N SER A 137 -39.30 11.18 3.58
CA SER A 137 -40.21 12.35 3.70
C SER A 137 -39.64 13.58 2.99
N GLU A 138 -38.32 13.69 2.88
CA GLU A 138 -37.61 14.73 2.15
C GLU A 138 -36.56 14.09 1.24
N VAL A 139 -36.38 14.67 0.06
CA VAL A 139 -35.43 14.19 -0.96
C VAL A 139 -34.76 15.36 -1.65
N GLU A 140 -33.44 15.22 -1.89
CA GLU A 140 -32.64 16.23 -2.56
C GLU A 140 -31.62 15.55 -3.50
N LEU A 141 -31.52 16.05 -4.75
CA LEU A 141 -30.41 15.68 -5.64
C LEU A 141 -29.20 16.53 -5.25
N LEU A 142 -28.11 15.90 -4.89
CA LEU A 142 -26.87 16.57 -4.51
C LEU A 142 -25.91 16.69 -5.69
N THR A 143 -25.91 15.69 -6.58
CA THR A 143 -25.06 15.69 -7.78
C THR A 143 -25.67 14.84 -8.87
N LYS A 144 -25.79 15.40 -10.07
CA LYS A 144 -26.19 14.67 -11.29
C LYS A 144 -24.99 13.96 -11.91
N SER A 145 -25.07 12.65 -12.05
CA SER A 145 -24.09 11.86 -12.80
C SER A 145 -24.35 11.98 -14.30
N LEU A 146 -23.39 12.51 -15.05
CA LEU A 146 -23.52 12.71 -16.50
C LEU A 146 -23.06 11.53 -17.34
N ARG A 147 -22.30 10.61 -16.74
CA ARG A 147 -21.90 9.36 -17.39
C ARG A 147 -22.54 8.18 -16.65
N PRO A 148 -23.04 7.17 -17.35
CA PRO A 148 -23.55 5.96 -16.71
C PRO A 148 -22.43 5.24 -15.97
N LEU A 149 -22.80 4.50 -14.93
CA LEU A 149 -21.88 3.58 -14.28
C LEU A 149 -21.60 2.38 -15.18
N PRO A 150 -20.43 1.73 -15.06
CA PRO A 150 -20.15 0.47 -15.72
C PRO A 150 -21.24 -0.56 -15.42
N ASN A 151 -21.52 -1.42 -16.39
CA ASN A 151 -22.63 -2.38 -16.31
C ASN A 151 -22.41 -3.32 -15.11
N LYS A 152 -23.37 -3.42 -14.20
CA LYS A 152 -23.27 -4.23 -12.97
C LYS A 152 -23.00 -5.71 -13.20
N VAL A 153 -23.42 -6.25 -14.36
CA VAL A 153 -23.30 -7.68 -14.69
C VAL A 153 -21.88 -8.04 -15.14
N GLN A 154 -21.15 -7.10 -15.70
CA GLN A 154 -19.78 -7.31 -16.18
C GLN A 154 -18.72 -6.61 -15.34
N GLY A 155 -19.10 -5.61 -14.50
CA GLY A 155 -18.17 -4.79 -13.74
C GLY A 155 -17.13 -4.12 -14.64
N LEU A 156 -16.08 -3.55 -14.03
CA LEU A 156 -14.83 -3.29 -14.73
C LEU A 156 -14.01 -4.59 -14.72
N THR A 157 -14.20 -5.43 -15.74
CA THR A 157 -13.50 -6.72 -15.88
C THR A 157 -12.06 -6.53 -16.34
N ASP A 158 -11.78 -5.44 -17.07
CA ASP A 158 -10.44 -5.10 -17.50
C ASP A 158 -9.63 -4.48 -16.34
N GLN A 159 -8.57 -5.17 -15.96
CA GLN A 159 -7.72 -4.78 -14.84
C GLN A 159 -6.97 -3.47 -15.12
N GLU A 160 -6.58 -3.20 -16.35
CA GLU A 160 -5.90 -1.97 -16.71
C GLU A 160 -6.83 -0.76 -16.57
N THR A 161 -8.07 -0.87 -17.02
CA THR A 161 -9.10 0.16 -16.84
C THR A 161 -9.37 0.41 -15.36
N ARG A 162 -9.37 -0.62 -14.49
CA ARG A 162 -9.49 -0.46 -13.03
C ARG A 162 -8.37 0.40 -12.44
N TYR A 163 -7.15 0.26 -12.91
CA TYR A 163 -6.02 1.06 -12.44
C TYR A 163 -6.07 2.50 -12.96
N ARG A 164 -6.41 2.70 -14.24
CA ARG A 164 -6.47 4.02 -14.87
C ARG A 164 -7.67 4.83 -14.43
N GLN A 165 -8.81 4.20 -14.25
CA GLN A 165 -10.06 4.83 -13.80
C GLN A 165 -10.43 4.35 -12.39
N ARG A 166 -9.51 4.49 -11.45
CA ARG A 166 -9.66 4.02 -10.07
C ARG A 166 -10.95 4.49 -9.41
N TYR A 167 -11.44 5.68 -9.74
CA TYR A 167 -12.71 6.18 -9.23
C TYR A 167 -13.91 5.30 -9.64
N LEU A 168 -13.90 4.72 -10.84
CA LEU A 168 -14.94 3.78 -11.26
C LEU A 168 -14.79 2.42 -10.56
N ASP A 169 -13.56 1.95 -10.41
CA ASP A 169 -13.26 0.73 -9.64
C ASP A 169 -13.76 0.87 -8.19
N LEU A 170 -13.46 1.97 -7.52
CA LEU A 170 -13.93 2.23 -6.15
C LEU A 170 -15.45 2.38 -6.04
N ILE A 171 -16.14 2.86 -7.08
CA ILE A 171 -17.61 2.93 -7.09
C ILE A 171 -18.22 1.53 -7.22
N SER A 172 -17.66 0.68 -8.08
CA SER A 172 -18.28 -0.57 -8.51
C SER A 172 -17.77 -1.81 -7.78
N ASN A 173 -16.58 -1.75 -7.16
CA ASN A 173 -15.89 -2.90 -6.58
C ASN A 173 -15.66 -2.72 -5.08
N GLU A 174 -16.38 -3.53 -4.29
CA GLU A 174 -16.28 -3.52 -2.83
C GLU A 174 -14.92 -4.03 -2.34
N GLU A 175 -14.36 -5.03 -3.03
CA GLU A 175 -13.05 -5.59 -2.70
C GLU A 175 -11.94 -4.54 -2.83
N SER A 176 -11.97 -3.71 -3.88
CA SER A 176 -11.03 -2.60 -4.03
C SER A 176 -11.14 -1.60 -2.88
N ARG A 177 -12.36 -1.23 -2.47
CA ARG A 177 -12.55 -0.35 -1.30
C ARG A 177 -11.99 -0.99 -0.03
N ARG A 178 -12.28 -2.28 0.20
CA ARG A 178 -11.74 -3.05 1.33
C ARG A 178 -10.22 -3.04 1.35
N THR A 179 -9.58 -3.28 0.22
CA THR A 179 -8.11 -3.26 0.07
C THR A 179 -7.53 -1.93 0.53
N PHE A 180 -8.06 -0.79 0.07
CA PHE A 180 -7.55 0.52 0.48
C PHE A 180 -7.87 0.89 1.93
N MET A 181 -8.98 0.39 2.47
CA MET A 181 -9.27 0.52 3.90
C MET A 181 -8.29 -0.28 4.75
N ILE A 182 -7.95 -1.51 4.35
CA ILE A 182 -6.91 -2.32 4.99
C ILE A 182 -5.56 -1.61 4.93
N ARG A 183 -5.15 -1.12 3.75
CA ARG A 183 -3.92 -0.33 3.61
C ARG A 183 -3.87 0.85 4.59
N SER A 184 -4.96 1.61 4.69
CA SER A 184 -5.06 2.74 5.61
C SER A 184 -4.90 2.29 7.07
N LYS A 185 -5.49 1.16 7.45
CA LYS A 185 -5.34 0.57 8.79
C LYS A 185 -3.91 0.10 9.05
N VAL A 186 -3.24 -0.52 8.05
CA VAL A 186 -1.82 -0.92 8.15
C VAL A 186 -0.96 0.31 8.44
N VAL A 187 -1.08 1.38 7.66
CA VAL A 187 -0.31 2.62 7.87
C VAL A 187 -0.56 3.23 9.25
N SER A 188 -1.83 3.32 9.66
CA SER A 188 -2.18 3.88 10.97
C SER A 188 -1.71 3.01 12.12
N GLY A 189 -1.81 1.69 11.99
CA GLY A 189 -1.38 0.72 13.00
C GLY A 189 0.15 0.74 13.19
N ILE A 190 0.91 0.81 12.10
CA ILE A 190 2.37 0.95 12.15
C ILE A 190 2.75 2.24 12.89
N ARG A 191 2.17 3.38 12.49
CA ARG A 191 2.45 4.66 13.14
C ARG A 191 2.15 4.61 14.63
N GLN A 192 0.99 4.05 15.01
CA GLN A 192 0.61 3.93 16.41
C GLN A 192 1.58 3.03 17.20
N PHE A 193 2.03 1.91 16.63
CA PHE A 193 2.98 1.01 17.25
C PHE A 193 4.30 1.70 17.61
N PHE A 194 4.86 2.48 16.70
CA PHE A 194 6.12 3.19 16.97
C PHE A 194 5.93 4.34 17.95
N LEU A 195 4.82 5.09 17.89
CA LEU A 195 4.50 6.13 18.86
C LEU A 195 4.32 5.56 20.29
N GLU A 196 3.68 4.39 20.42
CA GLU A 196 3.52 3.68 21.72
C GLU A 196 4.88 3.20 22.32
N LYS A 197 5.92 3.08 21.47
CA LYS A 197 7.28 2.71 21.87
C LYS A 197 8.21 3.92 22.00
N ASP A 198 7.67 5.14 22.13
CA ASP A 198 8.40 6.40 22.28
C ASP A 198 9.31 6.78 21.11
N PHE A 199 8.98 6.31 19.89
CA PHE A 199 9.66 6.79 18.69
C PHE A 199 9.10 8.15 18.26
N ILE A 200 9.98 9.01 17.76
CA ILE A 200 9.64 10.31 17.18
C ILE A 200 9.43 10.16 15.68
N GLU A 201 8.25 10.50 15.16
CA GLU A 201 8.02 10.60 13.71
C GLU A 201 8.69 11.88 13.20
N VAL A 202 9.51 11.76 12.17
CA VAL A 202 10.24 12.85 11.56
C VAL A 202 10.03 12.90 10.06
N GLU A 203 10.36 14.03 9.45
CA GLU A 203 10.40 14.21 8.00
C GLU A 203 11.80 14.66 7.59
N THR A 204 12.39 13.96 6.63
CA THR A 204 13.69 14.30 6.05
C THR A 204 13.53 14.64 4.56
N PRO A 205 14.53 15.26 3.91
CA PRO A 205 14.38 15.72 2.53
C PRO A 205 14.03 14.58 1.55
N MET A 206 12.98 14.78 0.74
CA MET A 206 12.71 13.95 -0.44
C MET A 206 13.58 14.33 -1.64
N LEU A 207 13.95 15.62 -1.76
CA LEU A 207 14.92 16.11 -2.73
C LEU A 207 16.28 16.18 -2.07
N GLN A 208 17.23 15.40 -2.55
CA GLN A 208 18.57 15.27 -1.98
C GLN A 208 19.62 15.72 -2.98
N VAL A 209 20.70 16.30 -2.47
CA VAL A 209 21.87 16.64 -3.31
C VAL A 209 22.71 15.41 -3.60
N ILE A 210 22.80 14.51 -2.62
CA ILE A 210 23.50 13.23 -2.74
C ILE A 210 22.51 12.13 -2.36
N PRO A 211 22.14 11.22 -3.29
CA PRO A 211 21.28 10.09 -2.98
C PRO A 211 22.10 8.99 -2.32
N GLY A 212 21.54 8.33 -1.31
CA GLY A 212 22.21 7.25 -0.57
C GLY A 212 21.24 6.44 0.28
N GLY A 213 21.76 5.46 1.01
CA GLY A 213 20.99 4.60 1.89
C GLY A 213 20.41 3.34 1.23
N ALA A 214 20.61 3.15 -0.07
CA ALA A 214 20.20 1.94 -0.79
C ALA A 214 21.02 1.79 -2.07
N ALA A 215 21.09 0.58 -2.61
CA ALA A 215 21.54 0.32 -3.96
C ALA A 215 20.35 0.44 -4.91
N ALA A 216 20.24 1.55 -5.64
CA ALA A 216 19.17 1.81 -6.58
C ALA A 216 19.48 3.00 -7.49
N LYS A 217 18.89 3.02 -8.67
CA LYS A 217 19.02 4.13 -9.61
C LYS A 217 18.08 5.29 -9.24
N PRO A 218 18.58 6.51 -8.98
CA PRO A 218 17.74 7.64 -8.61
C PRO A 218 17.07 8.30 -9.81
N PHE A 219 15.94 9.00 -9.57
CA PHE A 219 15.42 10.02 -10.49
C PHE A 219 16.19 11.32 -10.29
N ILE A 220 16.55 11.97 -11.38
CA ILE A 220 17.30 13.23 -11.40
C ILE A 220 16.36 14.37 -11.77
N THR A 221 16.48 15.50 -11.09
CA THR A 221 15.79 16.76 -11.41
C THR A 221 16.75 17.92 -11.27
N HIS A 222 16.38 19.09 -11.79
CA HIS A 222 17.21 20.30 -11.73
C HIS A 222 16.53 21.40 -10.94
N HIS A 223 17.23 21.97 -9.96
CA HIS A 223 16.75 23.12 -9.17
C HIS A 223 17.15 24.43 -9.86
N ASN A 224 16.23 25.02 -10.63
CA ASN A 224 16.51 26.18 -11.49
C ASN A 224 17.12 27.39 -10.76
N ALA A 225 16.64 27.71 -9.56
CA ALA A 225 17.11 28.89 -8.83
C ALA A 225 18.52 28.73 -8.24
N LEU A 226 18.94 27.52 -7.95
CA LEU A 226 20.27 27.21 -7.40
C LEU A 226 21.23 26.72 -8.49
N ASP A 227 20.72 26.41 -9.70
CA ASP A 227 21.47 25.83 -10.81
C ASP A 227 22.23 24.56 -10.43
N VAL A 228 21.53 23.65 -9.73
CA VAL A 228 22.09 22.38 -9.27
C VAL A 228 21.17 21.19 -9.60
N ASP A 229 21.75 20.06 -9.92
CA ASP A 229 21.02 18.80 -10.02
C ASP A 229 20.71 18.27 -8.63
N MET A 230 19.50 17.76 -8.49
CA MET A 230 19.02 17.10 -7.28
C MET A 230 18.40 15.76 -7.62
N TYR A 231 18.26 14.93 -6.63
CA TYR A 231 17.78 13.57 -6.76
C TYR A 231 16.53 13.36 -5.91
N LEU A 232 15.54 12.66 -6.43
CA LEU A 232 14.49 12.10 -5.61
C LEU A 232 15.09 10.97 -4.79
N ARG A 233 14.90 11.00 -3.46
CA ARG A 233 15.55 10.07 -2.53
C ARG A 233 15.21 8.61 -2.85
N ILE A 234 16.20 7.75 -2.72
CA ILE A 234 16.05 6.29 -2.80
C ILE A 234 15.79 5.67 -1.42
N ALA A 235 16.22 6.35 -0.35
CA ALA A 235 16.03 6.02 1.06
C ALA A 235 16.24 7.27 1.94
N PRO A 236 15.64 7.36 3.13
CA PRO A 236 15.90 8.42 4.12
C PRO A 236 17.07 8.09 5.08
N GLU A 237 17.69 6.92 4.99
CA GLU A 237 18.64 6.30 5.92
C GLU A 237 19.72 7.27 6.44
N LEU A 238 20.50 7.88 5.53
CA LEU A 238 21.64 8.72 5.95
C LEU A 238 21.21 9.97 6.71
N TYR A 239 20.00 10.49 6.45
CA TYR A 239 19.43 11.61 7.20
C TYR A 239 18.91 11.16 8.56
N LEU A 240 18.26 9.99 8.65
CA LEU A 240 17.77 9.47 9.93
C LEU A 240 18.92 9.15 10.89
N LYS A 241 20.02 8.57 10.40
CA LYS A 241 21.22 8.33 11.20
C LYS A 241 21.86 9.65 11.71
N ARG A 242 21.86 10.72 10.91
CA ARG A 242 22.29 12.05 11.38
C ARG A 242 21.44 12.56 12.55
N LEU A 243 20.14 12.26 12.57
CA LEU A 243 19.27 12.59 13.70
C LEU A 243 19.63 11.79 14.95
N VAL A 244 20.01 10.52 14.79
CA VAL A 244 20.49 9.70 15.90
C VAL A 244 21.81 10.23 16.45
N VAL A 245 22.77 10.62 15.59
CA VAL A 245 23.98 11.35 16.01
C VAL A 245 23.62 12.62 16.77
N GLY A 246 22.57 13.32 16.36
CA GLY A 246 22.05 14.53 17.01
C GLY A 246 21.34 14.28 18.35
N GLY A 247 21.20 13.01 18.77
CA GLY A 247 20.62 12.64 20.07
C GLY A 247 19.13 12.22 20.02
N PHE A 248 18.56 12.01 18.85
CA PHE A 248 17.24 11.39 18.71
C PHE A 248 17.39 9.86 18.75
N GLU A 249 17.25 9.29 19.95
CA GLU A 249 17.56 7.88 20.18
C GLU A 249 16.59 6.91 19.51
N ARG A 250 15.36 7.35 19.22
CA ARG A 250 14.31 6.56 18.54
C ARG A 250 13.59 7.43 17.54
N VAL A 251 13.81 7.18 16.26
CA VAL A 251 13.21 7.94 15.17
C VAL A 251 12.61 7.01 14.13
N PHE A 252 11.54 7.44 13.49
CA PHE A 252 11.02 6.78 12.31
C PHE A 252 10.49 7.80 11.30
N GLU A 253 10.52 7.42 10.03
CA GLU A 253 9.89 8.15 8.94
C GLU A 253 9.06 7.17 8.09
N LEU A 254 7.75 7.43 7.99
CA LEU A 254 6.86 6.70 7.12
C LEU A 254 6.54 7.58 5.92
N ASN A 255 7.18 7.31 4.79
CA ASN A 255 7.12 8.20 3.65
C ASN A 255 7.40 7.48 2.33
N ARG A 256 7.51 8.26 1.24
CA ARG A 256 7.76 7.76 -0.10
C ARG A 256 9.23 7.82 -0.47
N ASN A 257 9.65 6.77 -1.16
CA ASN A 257 10.94 6.69 -1.83
C ASN A 257 10.73 6.43 -3.32
N PHE A 258 11.77 6.70 -4.11
CA PHE A 258 11.72 6.71 -5.56
C PHE A 258 12.90 5.92 -6.11
N ARG A 259 12.61 4.93 -6.97
CA ARG A 259 13.66 4.16 -7.66
C ARG A 259 13.36 4.13 -9.14
N ASN A 260 14.31 4.57 -9.96
CA ASN A 260 14.17 4.65 -11.41
C ASN A 260 14.44 3.30 -12.07
N GLU A 261 13.59 2.35 -11.74
CA GLU A 261 13.67 0.95 -12.14
C GLU A 261 12.42 0.53 -12.94
N GLY A 262 12.40 -0.73 -13.38
CA GLY A 262 11.28 -1.28 -14.12
C GLY A 262 9.99 -1.41 -13.30
N VAL A 263 8.85 -1.29 -13.97
CA VAL A 263 7.52 -1.51 -13.38
C VAL A 263 7.12 -2.97 -13.49
N SER A 264 6.78 -3.60 -12.37
CA SER A 264 6.35 -5.01 -12.33
C SER A 264 5.15 -5.22 -11.40
N VAL A 265 4.75 -6.45 -11.18
CA VAL A 265 3.75 -6.81 -10.16
C VAL A 265 4.24 -6.59 -8.73
N ARG A 266 5.55 -6.41 -8.54
CA ARG A 266 6.22 -6.24 -7.24
C ARG A 266 6.83 -4.85 -7.05
N HIS A 267 7.04 -4.07 -8.15
CA HIS A 267 7.77 -2.81 -8.14
C HIS A 267 6.96 -1.69 -8.78
N ASN A 268 6.93 -0.56 -8.11
CA ASN A 268 6.42 0.71 -8.60
C ASN A 268 7.51 1.77 -8.38
N PRO A 269 7.80 2.66 -9.34
CA PRO A 269 8.92 3.60 -9.22
C PRO A 269 8.80 4.57 -8.04
N GLU A 270 7.61 4.73 -7.51
CA GLU A 270 7.28 5.48 -6.31
C GLU A 270 6.55 4.52 -5.36
N PHE A 271 7.06 4.33 -4.14
CA PHE A 271 6.52 3.38 -3.18
C PHE A 271 6.60 3.93 -1.75
N THR A 272 5.80 3.35 -0.86
CA THR A 272 5.75 3.72 0.54
C THR A 272 6.50 2.71 1.38
N MET A 273 7.38 3.20 2.26
CA MET A 273 8.03 2.39 3.28
C MET A 273 8.11 3.15 4.61
N ILE A 274 8.40 2.43 5.67
CA ILE A 274 8.86 3.00 6.92
C ILE A 274 10.33 2.64 7.09
N GLU A 275 11.13 3.60 7.55
CA GLU A 275 12.43 3.35 8.15
C GLU A 275 12.43 3.84 9.60
N TYR A 276 13.02 3.06 10.48
CA TYR A 276 13.17 3.43 11.89
C TYR A 276 14.52 3.04 12.43
N TYR A 277 15.00 3.82 13.38
CA TYR A 277 16.33 3.65 14.00
C TYR A 277 16.20 3.76 15.51
N GLN A 278 16.89 2.85 16.21
CA GLN A 278 16.91 2.81 17.66
C GLN A 278 18.36 2.73 18.16
N ALA A 279 18.76 3.75 18.94
CA ALA A 279 20.03 3.73 19.65
C ALA A 279 20.03 2.72 20.79
N TYR A 280 21.20 2.17 21.10
CA TYR A 280 21.40 1.15 22.13
C TYR A 280 20.59 -0.13 21.92
N ALA A 281 20.42 -0.49 20.64
CA ALA A 281 19.77 -1.73 20.18
C ALA A 281 20.66 -2.40 19.12
N ASP A 282 20.41 -3.68 18.89
CA ASP A 282 21.01 -4.45 17.82
C ASP A 282 19.95 -5.03 16.85
N TYR A 283 20.38 -5.74 15.84
CA TYR A 283 19.49 -6.30 14.82
C TYR A 283 18.53 -7.38 15.36
N HIS A 284 18.83 -8.00 16.50
CA HIS A 284 17.91 -8.93 17.16
C HIS A 284 16.70 -8.20 17.77
N ASP A 285 16.93 -7.02 18.36
CA ASP A 285 15.85 -6.18 18.88
C ASP A 285 14.88 -5.75 17.76
N LEU A 286 15.41 -5.48 16.55
CA LEU A 286 14.59 -5.14 15.39
C LEU A 286 13.73 -6.33 14.92
N MET A 287 14.32 -7.54 14.85
CA MET A 287 13.56 -8.75 14.52
C MET A 287 12.41 -8.99 15.50
N ASP A 288 12.66 -8.83 16.80
CA ASP A 288 11.64 -8.96 17.84
C ASP A 288 10.54 -7.90 17.72
N ASN A 289 10.92 -6.64 17.44
CA ASN A 289 9.98 -5.55 17.18
C ASN A 289 9.10 -5.82 15.97
N THR A 290 9.68 -6.35 14.90
CA THR A 290 8.96 -6.66 13.65
C THR A 290 8.00 -7.83 13.83
N GLU A 291 8.37 -8.87 14.55
CA GLU A 291 7.43 -9.94 14.93
C GLU A 291 6.24 -9.40 15.71
N GLU A 292 6.50 -8.56 16.73
CA GLU A 292 5.47 -7.94 17.55
C GLU A 292 4.53 -7.05 16.72
N LEU A 293 5.12 -6.20 15.84
CA LEU A 293 4.37 -5.33 14.93
C LEU A 293 3.42 -6.13 14.04
N LEU A 294 3.94 -7.13 13.32
CA LEU A 294 3.14 -7.89 12.36
C LEU A 294 2.04 -8.69 13.04
N ARG A 295 2.31 -9.27 14.21
CA ARG A 295 1.31 -9.94 15.04
C ARG A 295 0.22 -8.99 15.49
N LYS A 296 0.59 -7.80 15.99
CA LYS A 296 -0.36 -6.77 16.42
C LYS A 296 -1.24 -6.31 15.23
N LEU A 297 -0.65 -6.02 14.09
CA LEU A 297 -1.39 -5.62 12.88
C LEU A 297 -2.39 -6.70 12.45
N ALA A 298 -1.99 -7.97 12.46
CA ALA A 298 -2.88 -9.08 12.09
C ALA A 298 -4.11 -9.16 13.01
N ILE A 299 -3.91 -9.05 14.31
CA ILE A 299 -5.00 -9.04 15.29
C ILE A 299 -5.90 -7.82 15.11
N ASP A 300 -5.32 -6.62 15.02
CA ASP A 300 -6.07 -5.35 14.98
C ASP A 300 -6.86 -5.17 13.68
N ILE A 301 -6.34 -5.68 12.56
CA ILE A 301 -6.93 -5.48 11.22
C ILE A 301 -7.85 -6.64 10.83
N LEU A 302 -7.40 -7.89 11.07
CA LEU A 302 -8.07 -9.09 10.58
C LEU A 302 -8.75 -9.90 11.72
N GLY A 303 -8.45 -9.61 13.00
CA GLY A 303 -8.98 -10.34 14.15
C GLY A 303 -8.33 -11.73 14.37
N THR A 304 -7.25 -12.03 13.67
CA THR A 304 -6.54 -13.32 13.72
C THR A 304 -5.06 -13.13 13.43
N THR A 305 -4.21 -14.03 13.94
CA THR A 305 -2.79 -14.08 13.58
C THR A 305 -2.50 -14.86 12.30
N THR A 306 -3.48 -15.62 11.82
CA THR A 306 -3.40 -16.41 10.60
C THR A 306 -3.89 -15.58 9.41
N VAL A 307 -2.99 -15.27 8.48
CA VAL A 307 -3.25 -14.36 7.36
C VAL A 307 -3.26 -15.13 6.05
N PRO A 308 -4.40 -15.22 5.35
CA PRO A 308 -4.47 -15.86 4.04
C PRO A 308 -3.87 -14.96 2.97
N TYR A 309 -3.06 -15.55 2.08
CA TYR A 309 -2.46 -14.85 0.94
C TYR A 309 -2.33 -15.78 -0.28
N GLY A 310 -3.18 -15.61 -1.28
CA GLY A 310 -3.24 -16.50 -2.43
C GLY A 310 -3.54 -17.94 -2.01
N GLU A 311 -2.61 -18.84 -2.31
CA GLU A 311 -2.66 -20.26 -1.91
C GLU A 311 -1.98 -20.53 -0.55
N TYR A 312 -1.35 -19.52 0.04
CA TYR A 312 -0.63 -19.63 1.30
C TYR A 312 -1.45 -19.11 2.49
N GLU A 313 -1.03 -19.54 3.67
CA GLU A 313 -1.50 -19.04 4.95
C GLU A 313 -0.28 -18.76 5.82
N PHE A 314 -0.13 -17.50 6.26
CA PHE A 314 0.97 -17.08 7.12
C PHE A 314 0.53 -17.03 8.57
N ASP A 315 1.31 -17.63 9.47
CA ASP A 315 0.99 -17.65 10.91
C ASP A 315 1.92 -16.68 11.66
N PHE A 316 1.45 -15.45 11.88
CA PHE A 316 2.16 -14.45 12.67
C PHE A 316 2.05 -14.66 14.19
N GLY A 317 1.30 -15.67 14.63
CA GLY A 317 1.22 -16.09 16.04
C GLY A 317 2.43 -16.88 16.52
N LYS A 318 3.18 -17.49 15.60
CA LYS A 318 4.39 -18.26 15.88
C LYS A 318 5.64 -17.40 15.79
N PRO A 319 6.73 -17.75 16.47
CA PRO A 319 8.05 -17.16 16.22
C PRO A 319 8.45 -17.35 14.76
N PHE A 320 9.04 -16.31 14.15
CA PHE A 320 9.55 -16.39 12.78
C PHE A 320 10.84 -17.22 12.74
N GLU A 321 11.02 -17.97 11.65
CA GLU A 321 12.27 -18.68 11.43
C GLU A 321 13.44 -17.69 11.31
N ARG A 322 14.57 -17.99 11.97
CA ARG A 322 15.83 -17.24 11.86
C ARG A 322 16.89 -18.17 11.28
N ILE A 323 17.32 -17.90 10.06
CA ILE A 323 18.25 -18.77 9.32
C ILE A 323 19.35 -17.92 8.68
N THR A 324 20.59 -18.43 8.68
CA THR A 324 21.68 -17.75 7.96
C THR A 324 21.59 -18.00 6.46
N MET A 325 22.15 -17.09 5.65
CA MET A 325 22.17 -17.25 4.20
C MET A 325 22.81 -18.57 3.76
N HIS A 326 23.94 -18.95 4.36
CA HIS A 326 24.58 -20.24 4.09
C HIS A 326 23.68 -21.44 4.45
N ASP A 327 23.01 -21.39 5.60
CA ASP A 327 22.12 -22.48 6.00
C ASP A 327 20.90 -22.58 5.10
N ALA A 328 20.38 -21.46 4.61
CA ALA A 328 19.29 -21.45 3.66
C ALA A 328 19.70 -22.09 2.33
N ILE A 329 20.87 -21.73 1.81
CA ILE A 329 21.40 -22.34 0.59
C ILE A 329 21.61 -23.85 0.78
N VAL A 330 22.22 -24.27 1.88
CA VAL A 330 22.43 -25.72 2.18
C VAL A 330 21.09 -26.45 2.31
N LYS A 331 20.10 -25.83 2.95
CA LYS A 331 18.76 -26.41 3.15
C LYS A 331 18.01 -26.65 1.83
N TYR A 332 18.13 -25.73 0.89
CA TYR A 332 17.32 -25.74 -0.35
C TYR A 332 18.12 -26.02 -1.63
N GLY A 333 19.44 -25.94 -1.60
CA GLY A 333 20.32 -26.00 -2.76
C GLY A 333 20.72 -27.41 -3.23
N ASN A 334 20.03 -28.49 -2.76
CA ASN A 334 20.19 -29.86 -3.26
C ASN A 334 21.63 -30.36 -3.35
N GLY A 335 22.36 -30.39 -2.23
CA GLY A 335 23.69 -30.96 -2.12
C GLY A 335 24.84 -29.94 -2.13
N ILE A 336 24.55 -28.65 -2.14
CA ILE A 336 25.51 -27.59 -1.89
C ILE A 336 25.88 -27.64 -0.40
N THR A 337 27.18 -27.62 -0.10
CA THR A 337 27.71 -27.65 1.27
C THR A 337 28.25 -26.29 1.72
N ARG A 338 28.45 -26.11 3.03
CA ARG A 338 29.09 -24.88 3.55
C ARG A 338 30.51 -24.70 2.99
N GLU A 339 31.31 -25.79 2.93
CA GLU A 339 32.67 -25.76 2.39
C GLU A 339 32.70 -25.34 0.91
N ASP A 340 31.63 -25.58 0.16
CA ASP A 340 31.55 -25.12 -1.22
C ASP A 340 31.34 -23.62 -1.28
N LEU A 341 30.50 -23.06 -0.35
CA LEU A 341 30.18 -21.63 -0.26
C LEU A 341 31.33 -20.79 0.33
N ASP A 342 32.26 -21.42 1.06
CA ASP A 342 33.49 -20.77 1.59
C ASP A 342 34.61 -20.63 0.53
N SER A 343 34.42 -21.24 -0.64
CA SER A 343 35.39 -21.19 -1.75
C SER A 343 34.86 -20.41 -2.94
N PHE A 344 35.56 -19.35 -3.34
CA PHE A 344 35.18 -18.54 -4.50
C PHE A 344 35.07 -19.38 -5.78
N GLU A 345 36.08 -20.23 -6.05
CA GLU A 345 36.12 -21.05 -7.25
C GLU A 345 34.93 -22.02 -7.31
N LYS A 346 34.62 -22.69 -6.19
CA LYS A 346 33.50 -23.61 -6.11
C LYS A 346 32.14 -22.89 -6.20
N SER A 347 31.98 -21.76 -5.52
CA SER A 347 30.79 -20.94 -5.62
C SER A 347 30.53 -20.46 -7.05
N VAL A 348 31.59 -20.06 -7.77
CA VAL A 348 31.49 -19.68 -9.20
C VAL A 348 31.11 -20.89 -10.06
N GLU A 349 31.64 -22.09 -9.78
CA GLU A 349 31.26 -23.32 -10.49
C GLU A 349 29.77 -23.66 -10.27
N ILE A 350 29.32 -23.59 -9.03
CA ILE A 350 27.91 -23.80 -8.66
C ILE A 350 27.01 -22.78 -9.36
N ALA A 351 27.30 -21.48 -9.26
CA ALA A 351 26.54 -20.42 -9.87
C ALA A 351 26.41 -20.57 -11.39
N LYS A 352 27.50 -20.94 -12.07
CA LYS A 352 27.49 -21.27 -13.51
C LYS A 352 26.63 -22.50 -13.81
N GLY A 353 26.68 -23.52 -12.94
CA GLY A 353 25.83 -24.71 -13.05
C GLY A 353 24.34 -24.40 -12.93
N LEU A 354 24.00 -23.36 -12.16
CA LEU A 354 22.64 -22.81 -12.00
C LEU A 354 22.23 -21.85 -13.15
N GLY A 355 23.14 -21.52 -14.06
CA GLY A 355 22.88 -20.58 -15.15
C GLY A 355 23.06 -19.10 -14.79
N ILE A 356 23.67 -18.80 -13.65
CA ILE A 356 23.92 -17.45 -13.17
C ILE A 356 25.08 -16.83 -13.94
N GLU A 357 24.90 -15.64 -14.48
CA GLU A 357 25.93 -14.88 -15.18
C GLU A 357 26.78 -14.11 -14.16
N ILE A 358 28.07 -14.48 -14.03
CA ILE A 358 29.00 -13.88 -13.06
C ILE A 358 29.60 -12.59 -13.62
N GLN A 359 29.43 -11.49 -12.89
CA GLN A 359 30.10 -10.24 -13.25
C GLN A 359 31.56 -10.24 -12.79
N LYS A 360 32.43 -9.52 -13.53
CA LYS A 360 33.88 -9.46 -13.23
C LYS A 360 34.21 -8.79 -11.90
N SER A 361 33.32 -7.91 -11.43
CA SER A 361 33.45 -7.16 -10.18
C SER A 361 33.03 -7.96 -8.95
N TRP A 362 32.37 -9.12 -9.12
CA TRP A 362 31.85 -9.89 -8.01
C TRP A 362 32.93 -10.61 -7.23
N GLY A 363 32.94 -10.45 -5.92
CA GLY A 363 33.64 -11.28 -4.98
C GLY A 363 32.80 -12.47 -4.52
N LEU A 364 33.30 -13.17 -3.49
CA LEU A 364 32.64 -14.36 -2.94
C LEU A 364 31.23 -14.04 -2.43
N GLY A 365 31.07 -12.92 -1.73
CA GLY A 365 29.79 -12.51 -1.15
C GLY A 365 28.69 -12.29 -2.20
N SER A 366 29.01 -11.61 -3.29
CA SER A 366 28.09 -11.39 -4.41
C SER A 366 27.67 -12.69 -5.10
N VAL A 367 28.61 -13.63 -5.27
CA VAL A 367 28.34 -14.95 -5.87
C VAL A 367 27.44 -15.78 -4.96
N VAL A 368 27.70 -15.81 -3.65
CA VAL A 368 26.89 -16.54 -2.67
C VAL A 368 25.47 -15.96 -2.60
N ASN A 369 25.34 -14.63 -2.62
CA ASN A 369 24.03 -13.99 -2.67
C ASN A 369 23.23 -14.39 -3.93
N ALA A 370 23.86 -14.38 -5.10
CA ALA A 370 23.20 -14.79 -6.34
C ALA A 370 22.77 -16.27 -6.32
N ILE A 371 23.55 -17.14 -5.69
CA ILE A 371 23.15 -18.55 -5.47
C ILE A 371 21.93 -18.60 -4.55
N PHE A 372 21.90 -17.82 -3.45
CA PHE A 372 20.76 -17.75 -2.54
C PHE A 372 19.48 -17.33 -3.28
N GLU A 373 19.53 -16.25 -4.05
CA GLU A 373 18.39 -15.75 -4.82
C GLU A 373 17.82 -16.82 -5.76
N GLU A 374 18.69 -17.62 -6.38
CA GLU A 374 18.26 -18.67 -7.33
C GLU A 374 17.66 -19.89 -6.62
N VAL A 375 18.29 -20.38 -5.52
CA VAL A 375 17.92 -21.69 -4.96
C VAL A 375 17.03 -21.62 -3.71
N ALA A 376 17.07 -20.54 -2.94
CA ALA A 376 16.49 -20.48 -1.61
C ALA A 376 15.43 -19.38 -1.42
N GLU A 377 15.56 -18.21 -2.03
CA GLU A 377 14.66 -17.07 -1.82
C GLU A 377 13.20 -17.45 -1.99
N HIS A 378 12.86 -18.06 -3.10
CA HIS A 378 11.50 -18.47 -3.44
C HIS A 378 10.92 -19.59 -2.54
N GLN A 379 11.75 -20.23 -1.71
CA GLN A 379 11.36 -21.28 -0.75
C GLN A 379 11.00 -20.70 0.62
N LEU A 380 11.33 -19.44 0.91
CA LEU A 380 11.04 -18.78 2.20
C LEU A 380 9.59 -18.33 2.25
N ILE A 381 8.66 -19.28 2.32
CA ILE A 381 7.21 -19.01 2.26
C ILE A 381 6.68 -18.47 3.58
N GLN A 382 6.96 -19.16 4.72
CA GLN A 382 6.58 -18.66 6.03
C GLN A 382 7.48 -17.49 6.47
N PRO A 383 7.01 -16.60 7.36
CA PRO A 383 7.83 -15.48 7.84
C PRO A 383 9.19 -15.94 8.33
N THR A 384 10.25 -15.49 7.67
CA THR A 384 11.63 -15.95 7.89
C THR A 384 12.59 -14.75 7.85
N PHE A 385 13.41 -14.62 8.87
CA PHE A 385 14.54 -13.71 8.88
C PHE A 385 15.77 -14.43 8.32
N LEU A 386 16.25 -13.99 7.18
CA LEU A 386 17.52 -14.40 6.59
C LEU A 386 18.62 -13.54 7.17
N MET A 387 19.60 -14.15 7.84
CA MET A 387 20.66 -13.46 8.57
C MET A 387 22.04 -13.69 7.95
N ALA A 388 23.06 -12.99 8.48
CA ALA A 388 24.47 -13.14 8.14
C ALA A 388 24.74 -12.90 6.64
N HIS A 389 24.28 -11.75 6.14
CA HIS A 389 24.57 -11.32 4.79
C HIS A 389 26.07 -10.99 4.63
N PRO A 390 26.68 -11.29 3.47
CA PRO A 390 28.06 -10.94 3.20
C PRO A 390 28.35 -9.44 3.39
N ALA A 391 29.50 -9.13 4.00
CA ALA A 391 29.92 -7.75 4.21
C ALA A 391 30.13 -6.99 2.88
N GLU A 392 30.52 -7.69 1.83
CA GLU A 392 30.72 -7.17 0.47
C GLU A 392 29.46 -6.46 -0.07
N ILE A 393 28.27 -7.01 0.20
CA ILE A 393 26.98 -6.48 -0.27
C ILE A 393 26.21 -5.71 0.78
N SER A 394 26.86 -5.35 1.89
CA SER A 394 26.21 -4.68 3.04
C SER A 394 27.00 -3.45 3.49
N PRO A 395 27.10 -2.40 2.64
CA PRO A 395 28.07 -1.31 2.85
C PRO A 395 27.76 -0.40 4.05
N LEU A 396 26.54 -0.45 4.61
CA LEU A 396 26.11 0.38 5.74
C LEU A 396 25.90 -0.41 7.04
N ALA A 397 26.04 -1.76 6.96
CA ALA A 397 25.83 -2.64 8.10
C ALA A 397 27.15 -2.93 8.84
N ARG A 398 27.04 -3.04 10.18
CA ARG A 398 28.16 -3.45 11.03
C ARG A 398 28.60 -4.89 10.71
N ARG A 399 29.92 -5.13 10.64
CA ARG A 399 30.46 -6.49 10.56
C ARG A 399 30.17 -7.26 11.85
N ASN A 400 29.93 -8.56 11.71
CA ASN A 400 29.80 -9.43 12.87
C ASN A 400 31.16 -9.56 13.58
N ASP A 401 31.17 -9.45 14.91
CA ASP A 401 32.42 -9.45 15.70
C ASP A 401 33.15 -10.82 15.69
N GLU A 402 32.41 -11.93 15.51
CA GLU A 402 32.96 -13.27 15.48
C GLU A 402 33.37 -13.71 14.06
N ASN A 403 32.66 -13.26 13.04
CA ASN A 403 32.90 -13.53 11.64
C ASN A 403 32.80 -12.25 10.80
N PRO A 404 33.91 -11.50 10.60
CA PRO A 404 33.89 -10.22 9.87
C PRO A 404 33.57 -10.32 8.37
N GLU A 405 33.48 -11.51 7.79
CA GLU A 405 33.08 -11.72 6.38
C GLU A 405 31.56 -11.51 6.20
N VAL A 406 30.80 -11.57 7.28
CA VAL A 406 29.36 -11.31 7.29
C VAL A 406 29.02 -10.10 8.18
N THR A 407 27.80 -9.61 8.05
CA THR A 407 27.27 -8.51 8.82
C THR A 407 26.16 -8.93 9.76
N ASP A 408 25.91 -8.15 10.80
CA ASP A 408 24.75 -8.22 11.69
C ASP A 408 23.52 -7.64 11.00
N ARG A 409 23.09 -8.30 9.91
CA ARG A 409 22.00 -7.90 9.01
C ARG A 409 21.02 -9.04 8.85
N PHE A 410 19.75 -8.68 8.74
CA PHE A 410 18.69 -9.59 8.31
C PHE A 410 17.85 -8.99 7.18
N GLU A 411 17.23 -9.86 6.42
CA GLU A 411 16.10 -9.54 5.55
C GLU A 411 14.91 -10.41 5.96
N LEU A 412 13.73 -9.79 6.05
CA LEU A 412 12.48 -10.49 6.32
C LEU A 412 11.85 -10.96 5.01
N PHE A 413 11.68 -12.26 4.86
CA PHE A 413 10.96 -12.88 3.76
C PHE A 413 9.59 -13.39 4.19
N ILE A 414 8.57 -13.15 3.38
CA ILE A 414 7.22 -13.71 3.52
C ILE A 414 6.68 -14.02 2.13
N GLY A 415 6.26 -15.27 1.89
CA GLY A 415 5.76 -15.70 0.60
C GLY A 415 6.81 -15.65 -0.52
N GLY A 416 8.08 -15.96 -0.20
CA GLY A 416 9.20 -15.89 -1.13
C GLY A 416 9.51 -14.48 -1.61
N ARG A 417 9.29 -13.46 -0.77
CA ARG A 417 9.51 -12.05 -1.11
C ARG A 417 10.08 -11.31 0.09
N GLU A 418 11.09 -10.50 -0.14
CA GLU A 418 11.60 -9.55 0.84
C GLU A 418 10.52 -8.52 1.20
N ILE A 419 10.29 -8.36 2.49
CA ILE A 419 9.33 -7.42 3.09
C ILE A 419 10.06 -6.30 3.83
N GLY A 420 11.20 -6.62 4.43
CA GLY A 420 12.00 -5.68 5.20
C GLY A 420 13.46 -6.06 5.22
N ASN A 421 14.30 -5.10 5.57
CA ASN A 421 15.75 -5.22 5.70
C ASN A 421 16.20 -4.40 6.88
N GLY A 422 16.97 -4.99 7.78
CA GLY A 422 17.45 -4.32 8.97
C GLY A 422 18.83 -4.82 9.40
N PHE A 423 19.55 -4.00 10.11
CA PHE A 423 20.90 -4.32 10.58
C PHE A 423 21.33 -3.49 11.78
N SER A 424 22.33 -3.99 12.50
CA SER A 424 23.14 -3.16 13.39
C SER A 424 23.97 -2.20 12.53
N GLU A 425 23.89 -0.91 12.83
CA GLU A 425 24.48 0.14 12.02
C GLU A 425 26.00 0.16 12.13
N LEU A 426 26.66 0.37 10.98
CA LEU A 426 28.07 0.69 10.98
C LEU A 426 28.27 2.08 11.59
N ASN A 427 28.98 2.14 12.71
CA ASN A 427 29.27 3.38 13.43
C ASN A 427 30.76 3.72 13.49
N ASP A 428 31.62 2.95 12.79
CA ASP A 428 33.02 3.27 12.57
C ASP A 428 33.15 4.16 11.32
N ALA A 429 33.51 5.42 11.53
CA ALA A 429 33.60 6.42 10.46
C ALA A 429 34.70 6.07 9.43
N GLU A 430 35.81 5.44 9.87
CA GLU A 430 36.91 5.07 8.99
C GLU A 430 36.51 3.88 8.10
N ASP A 431 35.93 2.81 8.68
CA ASP A 431 35.39 1.68 7.89
C ASP A 431 34.28 2.15 6.92
N GLN A 432 33.41 3.08 7.34
CA GLN A 432 32.36 3.62 6.46
C GLN A 432 32.95 4.40 5.28
N ALA A 433 33.99 5.22 5.51
CA ALA A 433 34.65 5.95 4.44
C ALA A 433 35.28 4.99 3.41
N GLU A 434 35.97 3.92 3.88
CA GLU A 434 36.55 2.91 3.01
C GLU A 434 35.50 2.17 2.16
N ARG A 435 34.33 1.86 2.75
CA ARG A 435 33.25 1.21 2.02
C ARG A 435 32.61 2.13 1.00
N PHE A 436 32.47 3.43 1.28
CA PHE A 436 32.02 4.38 0.28
C PHE A 436 32.99 4.53 -0.88
N ASP A 437 34.31 4.54 -0.60
CA ASP A 437 35.32 4.57 -1.65
C ASP A 437 35.26 3.32 -2.55
N ALA A 438 34.96 2.14 -1.98
CA ALA A 438 34.72 0.93 -2.75
C ALA A 438 33.44 1.02 -3.61
N GLN A 439 32.37 1.62 -3.09
CA GLN A 439 31.12 1.87 -3.86
C GLN A 439 31.36 2.84 -5.03
N VAL A 440 32.13 3.91 -4.82
CA VAL A 440 32.50 4.85 -5.89
C VAL A 440 33.31 4.13 -6.97
N ALA A 441 34.28 3.29 -6.59
CA ALA A 441 35.07 2.50 -7.54
C ALA A 441 34.20 1.52 -8.35
N ALA A 442 33.18 0.90 -7.74
CA ALA A 442 32.23 0.04 -8.42
C ALA A 442 31.38 0.84 -9.43
N LYS A 443 30.95 2.04 -9.04
CA LYS A 443 30.21 2.96 -9.90
C LYS A 443 31.01 3.39 -11.11
N ASP A 444 32.29 3.74 -10.94
CA ASP A 444 33.22 4.10 -12.01
C ASP A 444 33.50 2.91 -12.95
N ALA A 445 33.36 1.69 -12.43
CA ALA A 445 33.46 0.45 -13.20
C ALA A 445 32.17 0.08 -13.97
N GLY A 446 31.07 0.86 -13.79
CA GLY A 446 29.83 0.72 -14.53
C GLY A 446 28.65 0.15 -13.73
N ASP A 447 28.74 0.08 -12.42
CA ASP A 447 27.62 -0.27 -11.55
C ASP A 447 26.74 0.99 -11.30
N ASP A 448 25.67 1.13 -12.06
CA ASP A 448 24.73 2.26 -11.98
C ASP A 448 23.97 2.32 -10.62
N GLU A 449 23.91 1.23 -9.87
CA GLU A 449 23.20 1.13 -8.58
C GLU A 449 24.11 1.39 -7.38
N ALA A 450 25.44 1.39 -7.57
CA ALA A 450 26.39 1.67 -6.51
C ALA A 450 26.20 3.06 -5.91
N MET A 451 26.43 3.17 -4.61
CA MET A 451 26.17 4.40 -3.83
C MET A 451 27.17 5.52 -4.18
N PHE A 452 26.72 6.75 -3.96
CA PHE A 452 27.60 7.92 -3.93
C PHE A 452 28.26 8.05 -2.56
N LYS A 453 29.45 8.64 -2.50
CA LYS A 453 30.09 9.02 -1.25
C LYS A 453 29.46 10.29 -0.69
N ASP A 454 28.93 10.19 0.52
CA ASP A 454 28.40 11.33 1.29
C ASP A 454 29.41 11.71 2.38
N GLU A 455 30.30 12.67 2.06
CA GLU A 455 31.33 13.15 2.98
C GLU A 455 30.76 13.77 4.26
N ASP A 456 29.62 14.47 4.17
CA ASP A 456 28.95 15.06 5.34
C ASP A 456 28.41 13.98 6.28
N PHE A 457 27.98 12.84 5.73
CA PHE A 457 27.60 11.70 6.55
C PHE A 457 28.80 11.08 7.28
N VAL A 458 29.95 10.95 6.62
CA VAL A 458 31.19 10.50 7.29
C VAL A 458 31.57 11.43 8.42
N VAL A 459 31.54 12.74 8.19
CA VAL A 459 31.78 13.75 9.24
C VAL A 459 30.75 13.63 10.39
N ALA A 460 29.50 13.35 10.09
CA ALA A 460 28.50 13.11 11.14
C ALA A 460 28.87 11.88 11.99
N LEU A 461 29.32 10.78 11.37
CA LEU A 461 29.80 9.59 12.11
C LEU A 461 31.03 9.89 12.99
N GLU A 462 31.94 10.77 12.56
CA GLU A 462 33.08 11.22 13.36
C GLU A 462 32.67 11.96 14.64
N HIS A 463 31.46 12.55 14.68
CA HIS A 463 30.88 13.11 15.89
C HIS A 463 30.29 12.04 16.83
N GLY A 464 30.19 10.80 16.39
CA GLY A 464 29.80 9.64 17.20
C GLY A 464 28.35 9.23 16.97
N LEU A 465 28.12 8.15 16.23
CA LEU A 465 26.87 7.43 16.22
C LEU A 465 26.89 6.42 17.37
N PRO A 466 25.95 6.48 18.35
CA PRO A 466 25.86 5.42 19.36
C PRO A 466 25.60 4.05 18.72
N PRO A 467 25.85 2.93 19.42
CA PRO A 467 25.38 1.64 18.95
C PRO A 467 23.89 1.74 18.57
N THR A 468 23.56 1.49 17.33
CA THR A 468 22.24 1.75 16.75
C THR A 468 21.86 0.58 15.84
N ALA A 469 20.57 0.27 15.78
CA ALA A 469 20.04 -0.62 14.79
C ALA A 469 18.91 0.09 14.03
N GLY A 470 18.82 -0.20 12.71
CA GLY A 470 17.83 0.38 11.82
C GLY A 470 17.20 -0.64 10.88
N GLU A 471 15.94 -0.43 10.54
CA GLU A 471 15.17 -1.31 9.65
C GLU A 471 14.27 -0.51 8.73
N GLY A 472 14.19 -0.98 7.48
CA GLY A 472 13.22 -0.54 6.49
C GLY A 472 12.18 -1.62 6.20
N LEU A 473 10.88 -1.26 6.25
CA LEU A 473 9.77 -2.15 5.91
C LEU A 473 8.96 -1.59 4.75
N GLY A 474 8.71 -2.42 3.75
CA GLY A 474 7.89 -2.08 2.58
C GLY A 474 6.40 -2.08 2.90
N ILE A 475 5.80 -0.88 3.07
CA ILE A 475 4.38 -0.73 3.41
C ILE A 475 3.46 -1.27 2.31
N ASP A 476 3.81 -1.05 1.05
CA ASP A 476 3.02 -1.55 -0.07
C ASP A 476 2.99 -3.08 -0.08
N ARG A 477 4.13 -3.73 0.17
CA ARG A 477 4.21 -5.20 0.28
C ARG A 477 3.45 -5.74 1.47
N LEU A 478 3.51 -5.09 2.64
CA LEU A 478 2.67 -5.44 3.79
C LEU A 478 1.19 -5.28 3.48
N ALA A 479 0.80 -4.19 2.85
CA ALA A 479 -0.59 -3.97 2.44
C ALA A 479 -1.09 -5.06 1.48
N MET A 480 -0.24 -5.55 0.56
CA MET A 480 -0.57 -6.70 -0.30
C MET A 480 -0.90 -7.95 0.53
N ILE A 481 -0.08 -8.26 1.53
CA ILE A 481 -0.29 -9.44 2.41
C ILE A 481 -1.60 -9.31 3.17
N PHE A 482 -1.81 -8.21 3.89
CA PHE A 482 -3.01 -8.01 4.72
C PHE A 482 -4.30 -7.89 3.92
N ALA A 483 -4.24 -7.39 2.68
CA ALA A 483 -5.38 -7.27 1.78
C ALA A 483 -5.58 -8.49 0.87
N ASN A 484 -4.70 -9.48 0.90
CA ASN A 484 -4.66 -10.61 -0.04
C ASN A 484 -4.63 -10.13 -1.50
N ALA A 485 -3.79 -9.14 -1.78
CA ALA A 485 -3.67 -8.52 -3.11
C ALA A 485 -2.45 -9.09 -3.87
N PRO A 486 -2.62 -9.62 -5.09
CA PRO A 486 -1.54 -10.28 -5.82
C PRO A 486 -0.51 -9.32 -6.42
N SER A 487 -0.86 -8.05 -6.61
CA SER A 487 -0.03 -7.04 -7.26
C SER A 487 0.07 -5.76 -6.43
N ILE A 488 1.26 -5.14 -6.45
CA ILE A 488 1.48 -3.82 -5.83
C ILE A 488 0.53 -2.74 -6.39
N ARG A 489 0.11 -2.87 -7.65
CA ARG A 489 -0.86 -1.97 -8.29
C ARG A 489 -2.25 -2.04 -7.66
N ASP A 490 -2.60 -3.14 -7.02
CA ASP A 490 -3.88 -3.29 -6.33
C ASP A 490 -3.94 -2.50 -5.04
N VAL A 491 -2.79 -2.25 -4.40
CA VAL A 491 -2.67 -1.53 -3.12
C VAL A 491 -2.18 -0.09 -3.26
N ILE A 492 -1.83 0.35 -4.46
CA ILE A 492 -1.54 1.75 -4.78
C ILE A 492 -2.74 2.36 -5.50
N LEU A 493 -3.27 3.49 -4.99
CA LEU A 493 -4.46 4.13 -5.55
C LEU A 493 -4.28 4.48 -7.03
N PHE A 494 -3.16 5.10 -7.37
CA PHE A 494 -2.80 5.50 -8.72
C PHE A 494 -1.39 4.97 -9.05
N PRO A 495 -1.28 3.69 -9.47
CA PRO A 495 0.02 3.10 -9.79
C PRO A 495 0.60 3.69 -11.08
N ALA A 496 1.92 3.62 -11.21
CA ALA A 496 2.57 4.00 -12.47
C ALA A 496 2.13 3.06 -13.60
N MET A 497 1.67 3.67 -14.69
CA MET A 497 1.18 2.96 -15.88
C MET A 497 1.93 3.44 -17.12
N ARG A 498 2.16 2.54 -18.08
CA ARG A 498 2.64 2.97 -19.39
C ARG A 498 1.61 3.90 -20.04
N GLN A 499 2.08 4.92 -20.72
CA GLN A 499 1.17 5.79 -21.50
C GLN A 499 0.52 4.95 -22.60
N GLU A 500 -0.79 5.14 -22.82
CA GLU A 500 -1.45 4.65 -24.01
C GLU A 500 -0.90 5.43 -25.21
N ILE A 501 -0.33 4.72 -26.17
CA ILE A 501 0.06 5.31 -27.44
C ILE A 501 -1.26 5.53 -28.18
N SER A 502 -1.75 6.78 -28.18
CA SER A 502 -2.95 7.20 -28.92
C SER A 502 -2.70 7.17 -30.42
#